data_2bc7fc87ac0ab447a4909e83abd5f6eb
#
_entry.id   2bc7fc87ac0ab447a4909e83abd5f6eb
#
_cell.length_a   1.000
_cell.length_b   1.000
_cell.length_c   1.000
_cell.angle_alpha   90.00
_cell.angle_beta   90.00
_cell.angle_gamma   90.00
#
_symmetry.space_group_name_H-M   'P 1'
#
loop_
_entity.id
_entity.type
_entity.pdbx_description
1 polymer ?
#
loop_
_entity_poly.entity_id
_entity_poly.type
_entity_poly.pdbx_seq_one_letter_code
_entity_poly.pdbx_strand_id
1 'polypeptide(L)'
;FRSNNGSYDCLVPGSGGKDSFFASHILKYKYKMNPLTVTWAPNIYTEWGWKNFQSWIHSGLDNYLMTPNGRTHRLLTRLAVEKLFHPFQPFIIGQKCFAPKMAIKFNIPLIFYGEQEAEYGTPVNESMSSKRDWTYSSTNERDNMFFGGVSYASLKKDFGLTDNDLSIYTPEKIDNINKQAIDFRYLGYYLKWHPQSC
;
A
#
# COMPACT_ATOMS: atom_id res chain seq x y z
N PHE A 1 4.63 -19.36 -6.76
CA PHE A 1 3.55 -18.53 -6.23
C PHE A 1 2.18 -18.78 -6.90
N ARG A 2 2.10 -19.58 -7.97
CA ARG A 2 0.81 -19.83 -8.63
C ARG A 2 -0.06 -20.77 -7.80
N SER A 3 -1.27 -20.33 -7.55
CA SER A 3 -2.29 -21.13 -6.86
C SER A 3 -2.85 -22.20 -7.82
N ASN A 4 -3.09 -23.39 -7.29
CA ASN A 4 -3.75 -24.48 -8.03
C ASN A 4 -5.24 -24.59 -7.71
N ASN A 5 -5.75 -23.75 -6.80
CA ASN A 5 -7.13 -23.82 -6.29
C ASN A 5 -7.97 -22.58 -6.63
N GLY A 6 -7.49 -21.71 -7.51
CA GLY A 6 -8.17 -20.47 -7.90
C GLY A 6 -8.01 -19.29 -6.94
N SER A 7 -7.20 -19.43 -5.88
CA SER A 7 -6.85 -18.31 -5.01
C SER A 7 -6.01 -17.28 -5.76
N TYR A 8 -5.89 -16.07 -5.19
CA TYR A 8 -5.02 -15.03 -5.73
C TYR A 8 -3.55 -15.42 -5.63
N ASP A 9 -2.81 -15.23 -6.72
CA ASP A 9 -1.37 -15.53 -6.81
C ASP A 9 -0.51 -14.40 -6.25
N CYS A 10 -0.97 -13.18 -6.43
CA CYS A 10 -0.26 -11.98 -6.01
C CYS A 10 -1.23 -10.83 -5.73
N LEU A 11 -0.72 -9.83 -5.03
CA LEU A 11 -1.43 -8.60 -4.71
C LEU A 11 -0.72 -7.43 -5.39
N VAL A 12 -1.49 -6.51 -5.99
CA VAL A 12 -0.98 -5.29 -6.61
C VAL A 12 -1.64 -4.08 -5.96
N PRO A 13 -0.90 -3.32 -5.13
CA PRO A 13 -1.40 -2.06 -4.60
C PRO A 13 -1.35 -0.97 -5.68
N GLY A 14 -2.38 -0.14 -5.74
CA GLY A 14 -2.43 0.96 -6.69
C GLY A 14 -3.72 1.75 -6.64
N SER A 15 -3.80 2.75 -7.50
CA SER A 15 -4.94 3.67 -7.60
C SER A 15 -5.56 3.73 -9.00
N GLY A 16 -5.12 2.87 -9.92
CA GLY A 16 -5.48 2.94 -11.34
C GLY A 16 -4.59 3.90 -12.14
N GLY A 17 -3.52 4.42 -11.54
CA GLY A 17 -2.46 5.11 -12.28
C GLY A 17 -1.73 4.15 -13.22
N LYS A 18 -1.00 4.69 -14.21
CA LYS A 18 -0.36 3.90 -15.28
C LYS A 18 0.49 2.74 -14.77
N ASP A 19 1.26 2.94 -13.70
CA ASP A 19 2.22 1.96 -13.21
C ASP A 19 1.52 0.74 -12.58
N SER A 20 0.56 0.97 -11.70
CA SER A 20 -0.23 -0.10 -11.09
C SER A 20 -1.15 -0.81 -12.09
N PHE A 21 -1.72 -0.04 -13.04
CA PHE A 21 -2.55 -0.59 -14.10
C PHE A 21 -1.74 -1.51 -15.01
N PHE A 22 -0.59 -1.04 -15.49
CA PHE A 22 0.32 -1.83 -16.30
C PHE A 22 0.80 -3.07 -15.57
N ALA A 23 1.22 -2.94 -14.29
CA ALA A 23 1.66 -4.06 -13.49
C ALA A 23 0.58 -5.15 -13.39
N SER A 24 -0.64 -4.79 -13.00
CA SER A 24 -1.73 -5.74 -12.85
C SER A 24 -2.14 -6.38 -14.19
N HIS A 25 -2.14 -5.59 -15.26
CA HIS A 25 -2.45 -6.08 -16.62
C HIS A 25 -1.42 -7.10 -17.09
N ILE A 26 -0.13 -6.80 -16.99
CA ILE A 26 0.95 -7.72 -17.39
C ILE A 26 0.90 -9.02 -16.57
N LEU A 27 0.73 -8.91 -15.25
CA LEU A 27 0.63 -10.08 -14.39
C LEU A 27 -0.53 -10.98 -14.80
N LYS A 28 -1.70 -10.40 -15.08
CA LYS A 28 -2.89 -11.16 -15.49
C LYS A 28 -2.78 -11.71 -16.91
N TYR A 29 -2.55 -10.84 -17.88
CA TYR A 29 -2.74 -11.22 -19.29
C TYR A 29 -1.49 -11.82 -19.92
N LYS A 30 -0.29 -11.38 -19.58
CA LYS A 30 0.96 -11.94 -20.08
C LYS A 30 1.44 -13.11 -19.25
N TYR A 31 1.49 -12.96 -17.93
CA TYR A 31 1.99 -14.03 -17.04
C TYR A 31 0.92 -14.98 -16.55
N LYS A 32 -0.36 -14.77 -16.89
CA LYS A 32 -1.48 -15.63 -16.52
C LYS A 32 -1.57 -15.89 -15.00
N MET A 33 -1.24 -14.87 -14.22
CA MET A 33 -1.46 -14.86 -12.78
C MET A 33 -2.88 -14.40 -12.45
N ASN A 34 -3.32 -14.69 -11.24
CA ASN A 34 -4.57 -14.19 -10.69
C ASN A 34 -4.29 -13.08 -9.64
N PRO A 35 -4.11 -11.81 -10.06
CA PRO A 35 -3.80 -10.71 -9.15
C PRO A 35 -5.07 -10.18 -8.44
N LEU A 36 -4.96 -9.96 -7.13
CA LEU A 36 -5.87 -9.10 -6.39
C LEU A 36 -5.30 -7.68 -6.40
N THR A 37 -6.11 -6.70 -6.75
CA THR A 37 -5.72 -5.29 -6.63
C THR A 37 -6.28 -4.67 -5.35
N VAL A 38 -5.53 -3.76 -4.74
CA VAL A 38 -5.96 -3.05 -3.53
C VAL A 38 -5.68 -1.56 -3.65
N THR A 39 -6.64 -0.74 -3.23
CA THR A 39 -6.56 0.70 -3.34
C THR A 39 -6.81 1.35 -1.98
N TRP A 40 -5.93 2.25 -1.58
CA TRP A 40 -6.20 3.21 -0.52
C TRP A 40 -6.83 4.44 -1.15
N ALA A 41 -8.06 4.76 -0.76
CA ALA A 41 -8.81 5.88 -1.33
C ALA A 41 -8.07 7.21 -1.12
N PRO A 42 -7.92 8.04 -2.14
CA PRO A 42 -7.42 9.40 -1.96
C PRO A 42 -8.42 10.24 -1.16
N ASN A 43 -7.91 11.32 -0.55
CA ASN A 43 -8.75 12.24 0.21
C ASN A 43 -9.85 12.90 -0.66
N ILE A 44 -9.50 13.21 -1.90
CA ILE A 44 -10.40 13.78 -2.92
C ILE A 44 -10.00 13.17 -4.26
N TYR A 45 -10.98 12.71 -5.03
CA TYR A 45 -10.75 12.31 -6.41
C TYR A 45 -10.78 13.55 -7.32
N THR A 46 -9.74 13.69 -8.15
CA THR A 46 -9.84 14.54 -9.33
C THR A 46 -10.71 13.84 -10.37
N GLU A 47 -11.21 14.56 -11.37
CA GLU A 47 -11.99 13.99 -12.47
C GLU A 47 -11.22 12.84 -13.17
N TRP A 48 -9.95 13.08 -13.50
CA TRP A 48 -9.10 12.07 -14.14
C TRP A 48 -8.73 10.92 -13.19
N GLY A 49 -8.47 11.21 -11.92
CA GLY A 49 -8.22 10.18 -10.91
C GLY A 49 -9.39 9.23 -10.75
N TRP A 50 -10.60 9.76 -10.78
CA TRP A 50 -11.83 8.95 -10.75
C TRP A 50 -12.00 8.11 -12.02
N LYS A 51 -11.82 8.70 -13.21
CA LYS A 51 -11.89 7.97 -14.48
C LYS A 51 -10.86 6.83 -14.54
N ASN A 52 -9.63 7.09 -14.13
CA ASN A 52 -8.58 6.07 -14.08
C ASN A 52 -8.92 4.94 -13.11
N PHE A 53 -9.42 5.27 -11.92
CA PHE A 53 -9.86 4.27 -10.95
C PHE A 53 -11.01 3.41 -11.49
N GLN A 54 -12.03 4.04 -12.11
CA GLN A 54 -13.13 3.32 -12.74
C GLN A 54 -12.63 2.39 -13.85
N SER A 55 -11.75 2.86 -14.71
CA SER A 55 -11.15 2.04 -15.76
C SER A 55 -10.42 0.83 -15.18
N TRP A 56 -9.72 1.01 -14.06
CA TRP A 56 -8.97 -0.07 -13.42
C TRP A 56 -9.89 -1.15 -12.82
N ILE A 57 -10.88 -0.78 -12.04
CA ILE A 57 -11.82 -1.75 -11.44
C ILE A 57 -12.70 -2.46 -12.48
N HIS A 58 -12.92 -1.85 -13.66
CA HIS A 58 -13.66 -2.46 -14.76
C HIS A 58 -12.76 -3.20 -15.77
N SER A 59 -11.46 -3.31 -15.52
CA SER A 59 -10.51 -4.01 -16.41
C SER A 59 -10.50 -5.53 -16.24
N GLY A 60 -11.43 -6.09 -15.48
CA GLY A 60 -11.51 -7.52 -15.20
C GLY A 60 -10.62 -7.98 -14.04
N LEU A 61 -10.28 -7.06 -13.13
CA LEU A 61 -9.52 -7.32 -11.90
C LEU A 61 -10.44 -7.13 -10.69
N ASP A 62 -10.29 -8.02 -9.71
CA ASP A 62 -10.89 -7.78 -8.40
C ASP A 62 -10.14 -6.66 -7.67
N ASN A 63 -10.88 -5.77 -6.99
CA ASN A 63 -10.32 -4.65 -6.25
C ASN A 63 -10.94 -4.51 -4.86
N TYR A 64 -10.09 -4.29 -3.87
CA TYR A 64 -10.53 -3.84 -2.54
C TYR A 64 -10.14 -2.39 -2.33
N LEU A 65 -11.16 -1.54 -2.23
CA LEU A 65 -11.01 -0.13 -1.90
C LEU A 65 -11.13 0.10 -0.40
N MET A 66 -10.08 0.63 0.21
CA MET A 66 -10.11 1.09 1.61
C MET A 66 -10.36 2.58 1.66
N THR A 67 -11.50 2.97 2.18
CA THR A 67 -11.79 4.35 2.54
C THR A 67 -11.65 4.50 4.05
N PRO A 68 -10.63 5.24 4.55
CA PRO A 68 -10.43 5.40 5.98
C PRO A 68 -11.58 6.20 6.61
N ASN A 69 -11.78 6.02 7.93
CA ASN A 69 -12.70 6.85 8.69
C ASN A 69 -12.35 8.33 8.53
N GLY A 70 -13.23 9.10 7.89
CA GLY A 70 -12.96 10.50 7.54
C GLY A 70 -12.73 11.42 8.75
N ARG A 71 -13.25 11.11 9.94
CA ARG A 71 -12.99 11.87 11.16
C ARG A 71 -11.55 11.65 11.62
N THR A 72 -11.16 10.38 11.77
CA THR A 72 -9.80 10.00 12.15
C THR A 72 -8.78 10.53 11.14
N HIS A 73 -9.03 10.32 9.85
CA HIS A 73 -8.08 10.73 8.81
C HIS A 73 -7.89 12.26 8.76
N ARG A 74 -8.98 13.05 8.86
CA ARG A 74 -8.88 14.52 8.95
C ARG A 74 -8.14 15.00 10.19
N LEU A 75 -8.36 14.37 11.34
CA LEU A 75 -7.64 14.69 12.57
C LEU A 75 -6.13 14.45 12.39
N LEU A 76 -5.75 13.26 11.93
CA LEU A 76 -4.33 12.92 11.68
C LEU A 76 -3.69 13.85 10.64
N THR A 77 -4.43 14.20 9.57
CA THR A 77 -3.96 15.15 8.55
C THR A 77 -3.73 16.53 9.12
N ARG A 78 -4.66 17.04 9.95
CA ARG A 78 -4.50 18.33 10.63
C ARG A 78 -3.25 18.34 11.51
N LEU A 79 -3.08 17.32 12.35
CA LEU A 79 -1.92 17.17 13.21
C LEU A 79 -0.62 17.09 12.40
N ALA A 80 -0.63 16.38 11.26
CA ALA A 80 0.51 16.29 10.37
C ALA A 80 0.89 17.65 9.75
N VAL A 81 -0.09 18.49 9.41
CA VAL A 81 0.16 19.86 8.98
C VAL A 81 0.78 20.68 10.12
N GLU A 82 0.15 20.65 11.30
CA GLU A 82 0.56 21.46 12.45
C GLU A 82 1.94 21.07 13.02
N LYS A 83 2.27 19.78 13.01
CA LYS A 83 3.49 19.26 13.66
C LYS A 83 4.62 18.94 12.69
N LEU A 84 4.32 18.56 11.45
CA LEU A 84 5.30 18.08 10.48
C LEU A 84 5.37 18.92 9.20
N PHE A 85 4.47 19.86 9.00
CA PHE A 85 4.27 20.58 7.73
C PHE A 85 4.09 19.61 6.54
N HIS A 86 3.52 18.43 6.78
CA HIS A 86 3.41 17.36 5.80
C HIS A 86 2.02 16.72 5.81
N PRO A 87 1.04 17.28 5.06
CA PRO A 87 -0.36 16.84 5.09
C PRO A 87 -0.57 15.39 4.62
N PHE A 88 0.34 14.84 3.82
CA PHE A 88 0.21 13.50 3.25
C PHE A 88 0.76 12.37 4.13
N GLN A 89 1.38 12.68 5.27
CA GLN A 89 2.01 11.65 6.10
C GLN A 89 1.02 10.53 6.52
N PRO A 90 -0.20 10.80 7.01
CA PRO A 90 -1.17 9.74 7.35
C PRO A 90 -1.63 8.94 6.12
N PHE A 91 -1.79 9.60 4.98
CA PHE A 91 -2.13 8.95 3.72
C PHE A 91 -1.04 7.95 3.28
N ILE A 92 0.23 8.37 3.32
CA ILE A 92 1.38 7.54 2.97
C ILE A 92 1.50 6.33 3.90
N ILE A 93 1.31 6.53 5.22
CA ILE A 93 1.32 5.44 6.19
C ILE A 93 0.19 4.44 5.87
N GLY A 94 -1.02 4.92 5.64
CA GLY A 94 -2.16 4.08 5.29
C GLY A 94 -1.89 3.25 4.04
N GLN A 95 -1.37 3.85 2.98
CA GLN A 95 -1.00 3.13 1.76
C GLN A 95 0.05 2.03 2.03
N LYS A 96 1.10 2.35 2.81
CA LYS A 96 2.18 1.40 3.12
C LYS A 96 1.70 0.24 3.97
N CYS A 97 0.76 0.47 4.89
CA CYS A 97 0.22 -0.56 5.78
C CYS A 97 -0.85 -1.43 5.14
N PHE A 98 -1.57 -0.93 4.13
CA PHE A 98 -2.76 -1.59 3.60
C PHE A 98 -2.45 -2.86 2.81
N ALA A 99 -1.47 -2.82 1.91
CA ALA A 99 -1.13 -3.96 1.06
C ALA A 99 -0.68 -5.19 1.88
N PRO A 100 0.23 -5.10 2.87
CA PRO A 100 0.59 -6.23 3.73
C PRO A 100 -0.60 -6.80 4.51
N LYS A 101 -1.49 -5.95 5.04
CA LYS A 101 -2.71 -6.39 5.73
C LYS A 101 -3.61 -7.24 4.84
N MET A 102 -3.80 -6.80 3.61
CA MET A 102 -4.64 -7.51 2.65
C MET A 102 -3.97 -8.81 2.18
N ALA A 103 -2.65 -8.82 2.00
CA ALA A 103 -1.91 -10.04 1.69
C ALA A 103 -2.07 -11.09 2.79
N ILE A 104 -1.95 -10.70 4.07
CA ILE A 104 -2.19 -11.56 5.22
C ILE A 104 -3.64 -12.04 5.24
N LYS A 105 -4.59 -11.13 5.10
CA LYS A 105 -6.03 -11.45 5.14
C LYS A 105 -6.45 -12.49 4.09
N PHE A 106 -5.91 -12.39 2.88
CA PHE A 106 -6.23 -13.28 1.77
C PHE A 106 -5.22 -14.41 1.57
N ASN A 107 -4.24 -14.53 2.47
CA ASN A 107 -3.17 -15.53 2.37
C ASN A 107 -2.43 -15.47 1.03
N ILE A 108 -2.10 -14.26 0.58
CA ILE A 108 -1.40 -14.01 -0.68
C ILE A 108 0.10 -13.91 -0.40
N PRO A 109 0.94 -14.78 -0.98
CA PRO A 109 2.36 -14.85 -0.63
C PRO A 109 3.24 -13.80 -1.33
N LEU A 110 2.69 -13.02 -2.27
CA LEU A 110 3.48 -12.15 -3.13
C LEU A 110 2.80 -10.80 -3.32
N ILE A 111 3.53 -9.71 -3.09
CA ILE A 111 3.08 -8.35 -3.40
C ILE A 111 3.97 -7.77 -4.48
N PHE A 112 3.37 -7.33 -5.60
CA PHE A 112 4.06 -6.59 -6.65
C PHE A 112 3.68 -5.12 -6.63
N TYR A 113 4.69 -4.27 -6.46
CA TYR A 113 4.56 -2.83 -6.64
C TYR A 113 4.87 -2.46 -8.09
N GLY A 114 4.04 -1.64 -8.69
CA GLY A 114 4.26 -1.08 -10.04
C GLY A 114 5.29 0.05 -10.02
N GLU A 115 5.30 0.82 -8.94
CA GLU A 115 6.22 1.94 -8.74
C GLU A 115 7.60 1.44 -8.29
N GLN A 116 8.67 2.12 -8.74
CA GLN A 116 10.03 1.88 -8.29
C GLN A 116 10.46 2.99 -7.33
N GLU A 117 11.03 2.64 -6.20
CA GLU A 117 11.55 3.62 -5.24
C GLU A 117 12.70 4.46 -5.82
N ALA A 118 13.45 3.93 -6.78
CA ALA A 118 14.49 4.66 -7.50
C ALA A 118 13.98 5.94 -8.20
N GLU A 119 12.70 5.99 -8.58
CA GLU A 119 12.08 7.15 -9.21
C GLU A 119 11.79 8.29 -8.20
N TYR A 120 11.80 7.98 -6.91
CA TYR A 120 11.45 8.92 -5.82
C TYR A 120 12.66 9.41 -5.01
N GLY A 121 13.88 9.23 -5.53
CA GLY A 121 15.09 9.72 -4.88
C GLY A 121 15.56 8.90 -3.68
N THR A 122 15.15 7.65 -3.59
CA THR A 122 15.66 6.71 -2.58
C THR A 122 17.16 6.46 -2.80
N PRO A 123 17.98 6.33 -1.73
CA PRO A 123 19.42 6.06 -1.85
C PRO A 123 19.71 4.87 -2.77
N VAL A 124 20.72 5.01 -3.62
CA VAL A 124 21.07 4.03 -4.66
C VAL A 124 21.24 2.60 -4.12
N ASN A 125 21.77 2.47 -2.90
CA ASN A 125 21.98 1.16 -2.27
C ASN A 125 20.68 0.42 -1.96
N GLU A 126 19.60 1.14 -1.65
CA GLU A 126 18.27 0.58 -1.38
C GLU A 126 17.49 0.33 -2.67
N SER A 127 17.80 1.07 -3.73
CA SER A 127 17.12 0.97 -5.02
C SER A 127 17.67 -0.13 -5.94
N MET A 128 18.79 -0.78 -5.60
CA MET A 128 19.41 -1.82 -6.43
C MET A 128 18.85 -3.24 -6.22
N SER A 129 17.84 -3.41 -5.37
CA SER A 129 17.23 -4.71 -5.09
C SER A 129 15.85 -4.83 -5.73
N SER A 130 15.54 -5.99 -6.33
CA SER A 130 14.18 -6.34 -6.75
C SER A 130 13.23 -6.55 -5.57
N LYS A 131 13.79 -6.77 -4.36
CA LYS A 131 13.05 -6.90 -3.12
C LYS A 131 12.83 -5.52 -2.52
N ARG A 132 11.59 -5.25 -2.14
CA ARG A 132 11.26 -4.09 -1.35
C ARG A 132 11.53 -4.37 0.12
N ASP A 133 12.18 -3.42 0.79
CA ASP A 133 12.26 -3.46 2.24
C ASP A 133 10.87 -3.23 2.84
N TRP A 134 10.37 -4.23 3.55
CA TRP A 134 9.07 -4.20 4.21
C TRP A 134 9.13 -3.73 5.67
N THR A 135 10.32 -3.42 6.20
CA THR A 135 10.49 -2.95 7.58
C THR A 135 9.72 -1.65 7.82
N TYR A 136 9.59 -0.79 6.81
CA TYR A 136 8.76 0.40 6.88
C TYR A 136 7.25 0.13 7.02
N SER A 137 6.80 -1.06 6.67
CA SER A 137 5.38 -1.46 6.71
C SER A 137 5.08 -2.48 7.80
N SER A 138 6.03 -2.72 8.69
CA SER A 138 5.91 -3.68 9.78
C SER A 138 6.57 -3.15 11.06
N THR A 139 6.05 -3.54 12.21
CA THR A 139 6.65 -3.24 13.51
C THR A 139 6.20 -4.23 14.56
N ASN A 140 7.06 -4.49 15.54
CA ASN A 140 6.68 -5.20 16.76
C ASN A 140 6.36 -4.23 17.91
N GLU A 141 6.62 -2.92 17.74
CA GLU A 141 6.52 -1.91 18.80
C GLU A 141 5.48 -0.84 18.44
N ARG A 142 4.24 -1.05 18.85
CA ARG A 142 3.15 -0.08 18.61
C ARG A 142 3.34 1.23 19.34
N ASP A 143 3.90 1.16 20.55
CA ASP A 143 3.99 2.33 21.43
C ASP A 143 4.99 3.38 20.94
N ASN A 144 5.94 2.98 20.07
CA ASN A 144 6.91 3.88 19.45
C ASN A 144 6.41 4.52 18.15
N MET A 145 5.13 4.34 17.80
CA MET A 145 4.58 4.87 16.56
C MET A 145 4.08 6.29 16.72
N PHE A 146 4.24 7.06 15.63
CA PHE A 146 3.77 8.43 15.51
C PHE A 146 2.88 8.56 14.28
N PHE A 147 1.70 9.14 14.45
CA PHE A 147 0.80 9.49 13.37
C PHE A 147 0.49 10.97 13.44
N GLY A 148 0.72 11.70 12.34
CA GLY A 148 0.60 13.15 12.34
C GLY A 148 1.57 13.85 13.29
N GLY A 149 2.74 13.26 13.56
CA GLY A 149 3.72 13.82 14.51
C GLY A 149 3.33 13.66 15.99
N VAL A 150 2.28 12.89 16.30
CA VAL A 150 1.79 12.64 17.67
C VAL A 150 1.94 11.15 17.98
N SER A 151 2.42 10.82 19.19
CA SER A 151 2.61 9.44 19.61
C SER A 151 1.29 8.67 19.69
N TYR A 152 1.34 7.36 19.48
CA TYR A 152 0.19 6.47 19.59
C TYR A 152 -0.55 6.62 20.94
N ALA A 153 0.21 6.69 22.01
CA ALA A 153 -0.35 6.87 23.37
C ALA A 153 -1.08 8.21 23.53
N SER A 154 -0.47 9.32 23.04
CA SER A 154 -1.09 10.65 23.10
C SER A 154 -2.34 10.74 22.20
N LEU A 155 -2.35 10.09 21.04
CA LEU A 155 -3.56 10.04 20.21
C LEU A 155 -4.75 9.41 20.93
N LYS A 156 -4.51 8.37 21.71
CA LYS A 156 -5.54 7.74 22.53
C LYS A 156 -5.95 8.61 23.71
N LYS A 157 -4.97 9.11 24.48
CA LYS A 157 -5.20 9.84 25.72
C LYS A 157 -5.81 11.23 25.49
N ASP A 158 -5.23 12.00 24.56
CA ASP A 158 -5.51 13.43 24.44
C ASP A 158 -6.56 13.71 23.32
N PHE A 159 -6.71 12.80 22.36
CA PHE A 159 -7.63 12.95 21.23
C PHE A 159 -8.76 11.90 21.22
N GLY A 160 -8.77 10.98 22.20
CA GLY A 160 -9.83 10.01 22.37
C GLY A 160 -9.92 8.94 21.27
N LEU A 161 -8.83 8.73 20.51
CA LEU A 161 -8.79 7.69 19.48
C LEU A 161 -8.63 6.32 20.14
N THR A 162 -9.25 5.31 19.52
CA THR A 162 -9.15 3.91 19.97
C THR A 162 -8.12 3.15 19.13
N ASP A 163 -7.75 1.95 19.64
CA ASP A 163 -6.91 1.04 18.85
C ASP A 163 -7.56 0.65 17.52
N ASN A 164 -8.89 0.59 17.48
CA ASN A 164 -9.64 0.32 16.25
C ASN A 164 -9.50 1.48 15.24
N ASP A 165 -9.58 2.75 15.69
CA ASP A 165 -9.43 3.91 14.82
C ASP A 165 -8.03 3.99 14.19
N LEU A 166 -7.01 3.54 14.92
CA LEU A 166 -5.61 3.57 14.50
C LEU A 166 -5.16 2.28 13.79
N SER A 167 -5.96 1.22 13.84
CA SER A 167 -5.59 -0.11 13.36
C SER A 167 -5.17 -0.13 11.88
N ILE A 168 -5.86 0.65 11.04
CA ILE A 168 -5.59 0.70 9.59
C ILE A 168 -4.26 1.40 9.26
N TYR A 169 -3.80 2.31 10.13
CA TYR A 169 -2.51 3.01 10.00
C TYR A 169 -1.36 2.27 10.69
N THR A 170 -1.69 1.32 11.56
CA THR A 170 -0.68 0.54 12.30
C THR A 170 -0.12 -0.54 11.38
N PRO A 171 1.21 -0.62 11.16
CA PRO A 171 1.81 -1.69 10.38
C PRO A 171 1.50 -3.09 10.94
N GLU A 172 1.63 -4.10 10.09
CA GLU A 172 1.54 -5.49 10.52
C GLU A 172 2.74 -5.87 11.37
N LYS A 173 2.54 -6.88 12.24
CA LYS A 173 3.66 -7.45 12.99
C LYS A 173 4.61 -8.18 12.05
N ILE A 174 5.90 -8.00 12.29
CA ILE A 174 6.98 -8.69 11.56
C ILE A 174 6.75 -10.21 11.55
N ASP A 175 6.37 -10.76 12.70
CA ASP A 175 6.12 -12.20 12.85
C ASP A 175 4.99 -12.70 11.94
N ASN A 176 3.94 -11.89 11.71
CA ASN A 176 2.84 -12.28 10.82
C ASN A 176 3.30 -12.34 9.36
N ILE A 177 4.13 -11.39 8.93
CA ILE A 177 4.70 -11.34 7.58
C ILE A 177 5.62 -12.53 7.36
N ASN A 178 6.50 -12.80 8.31
CA ASN A 178 7.44 -13.93 8.25
C ASN A 178 6.72 -15.28 8.28
N LYS A 179 5.70 -15.43 9.13
CA LYS A 179 4.91 -16.67 9.21
C LYS A 179 4.23 -17.04 7.90
N GLN A 180 3.77 -16.04 7.15
CA GLN A 180 3.16 -16.25 5.84
C GLN A 180 4.16 -16.18 4.69
N ALA A 181 5.44 -15.94 4.96
CA ALA A 181 6.51 -15.83 3.98
C ALA A 181 6.15 -14.89 2.81
N ILE A 182 5.57 -13.73 3.13
CA ILE A 182 5.15 -12.77 2.11
C ILE A 182 6.38 -12.13 1.47
N ASP A 183 6.48 -12.22 0.16
CA ASP A 183 7.55 -11.62 -0.64
C ASP A 183 7.09 -10.28 -1.25
N PHE A 184 7.91 -9.26 -1.13
CA PHE A 184 7.63 -7.90 -1.63
C PHE A 184 8.58 -7.60 -2.79
N ARG A 185 8.04 -7.31 -3.96
CA ARG A 185 8.80 -7.12 -5.20
C ARG A 185 8.38 -5.86 -5.95
N TYR A 186 9.36 -5.29 -6.65
CA TYR A 186 9.11 -4.29 -7.69
C TYR A 186 9.07 -4.97 -9.05
N LEU A 187 7.96 -4.84 -9.77
CA LEU A 187 7.80 -5.49 -11.06
C LEU A 187 8.79 -4.96 -12.11
N GLY A 188 9.13 -3.69 -12.03
CA GLY A 188 10.05 -3.03 -12.96
C GLY A 188 11.47 -3.62 -12.98
N TYR A 189 11.88 -4.38 -11.96
CA TYR A 189 13.17 -5.10 -11.99
C TYR A 189 13.15 -6.34 -12.89
N TYR A 190 11.98 -6.85 -13.21
CA TYR A 190 11.81 -8.04 -14.05
C TYR A 190 11.44 -7.69 -15.49
N LEU A 191 11.12 -6.43 -15.76
CA LEU A 191 10.68 -5.94 -17.06
C LEU A 191 11.51 -4.72 -17.43
N LYS A 192 11.77 -4.56 -18.73
CA LYS A 192 12.32 -3.30 -19.23
C LYS A 192 11.22 -2.23 -19.08
N TRP A 193 11.34 -1.45 -18.01
CA TRP A 193 10.40 -0.40 -17.67
C TRP A 193 10.75 0.89 -18.40
N HIS A 194 9.76 1.49 -19.04
CA HIS A 194 9.90 2.81 -19.63
C HIS A 194 8.65 3.62 -19.35
N PRO A 195 8.72 4.69 -18.53
CA PRO A 195 7.54 5.43 -18.05
C PRO A 195 6.60 5.93 -19.14
N GLN A 196 7.12 6.18 -20.34
CA GLN A 196 6.33 6.69 -21.48
C GLN A 196 5.72 5.58 -22.33
N SER A 197 6.08 4.32 -22.09
CA SER A 197 5.62 3.17 -22.88
C SER A 197 4.56 2.32 -22.14
N CYS A 198 4.17 2.76 -20.97
CA CYS A 198 3.21 2.08 -20.10
C CYS A 198 1.83 2.70 -20.20
#